data_2a0a4f57bdef636207e8a187d376afda
#
_entry.id   2a0a4f57bdef636207e8a187d376afda
#
_cell.length_a   1.000
_cell.length_b   1.000
_cell.length_c   1.000
_cell.angle_alpha   90.00
_cell.angle_beta   90.00
_cell.angle_gamma   90.00
#
_symmetry.space_group_name_H-M   'P 1'
#
loop_
_entity.id
_entity.type
_entity.pdbx_description
1 polymer ?
#
loop_
_entity_poly.entity_id
_entity_poly.type
_entity_poly.pdbx_seq_one_letter_code
_entity_poly.pdbx_strand_id
1 'polypeptide(L)'
;LVSFGGKRFMTLTTVVLDRDGVINRDSPAFIKSAAEWHALPGALEAIARLKHAGLRVVVASNQSGLGRGLFEYDALLAMHDKMTRQIGDLGVALDGIFFCPHTAEANCACRKPATGLLDDIMGRWHLGPAECVMIGDSPTDIEAAHAAGIASIGVRSGKFIDTEDKRWTDVPIVDDLSAAVDRL
;
A
#
# COMPACT_ATOMS: atom_id res chain seq x y z
N LEU A 1 4.85 14.14 15.88
CA LEU A 1 3.45 14.11 16.33
C LEU A 1 2.57 14.42 15.12
N VAL A 2 1.95 13.42 14.51
CA VAL A 2 1.06 13.58 13.36
C VAL A 2 -0.39 13.55 13.85
N SER A 3 -1.24 14.47 13.39
CA SER A 3 -2.66 14.52 13.74
C SER A 3 -3.51 14.30 12.51
N PHE A 4 -4.28 13.22 12.49
CA PHE A 4 -5.29 12.92 11.47
C PHE A 4 -6.68 12.84 12.11
N GLY A 5 -7.67 13.58 11.59
CA GLY A 5 -9.08 13.44 11.97
C GLY A 5 -9.35 13.49 13.48
N GLY A 6 -8.59 14.30 14.25
CA GLY A 6 -8.77 14.43 15.70
C GLY A 6 -8.22 13.28 16.56
N LYS A 7 -7.68 12.22 15.99
CA LYS A 7 -6.95 11.17 16.72
C LYS A 7 -5.46 11.54 16.80
N ARG A 8 -4.95 11.66 18.01
CA ARG A 8 -3.54 11.94 18.28
C ARG A 8 -2.77 10.61 18.18
N PHE A 9 -2.05 10.42 17.07
CA PHE A 9 -1.13 9.27 16.96
C PHE A 9 0.08 9.54 17.85
N MET A 10 0.21 8.78 18.93
CA MET A 10 1.32 8.97 19.87
C MET A 10 2.66 8.54 19.27
N THR A 11 2.66 7.63 18.28
CA THR A 11 3.92 7.19 17.63
C THR A 11 3.63 6.41 16.34
N LEU A 12 3.45 7.07 15.19
CA LEU A 12 3.48 6.39 13.90
C LEU A 12 4.87 5.77 13.71
N THR A 13 4.93 4.47 13.47
CA THR A 13 6.18 3.74 13.24
C THR A 13 6.21 3.02 11.89
N THR A 14 5.03 2.78 11.29
CA THR A 14 4.89 1.92 10.12
C THR A 14 3.92 2.52 9.09
N VAL A 15 4.38 2.60 7.85
CA VAL A 15 3.57 2.95 6.69
C VAL A 15 3.36 1.71 5.83
N VAL A 16 2.11 1.36 5.60
CA VAL A 16 1.71 0.26 4.72
C VAL A 16 1.25 0.86 3.39
N LEU A 17 1.84 0.42 2.29
CA LEU A 17 1.57 0.91 0.95
C LEU A 17 0.87 -0.16 0.11
N ASP A 18 -0.18 0.19 -0.62
CA ASP A 18 -0.51 -0.62 -1.78
C ASP A 18 0.58 -0.46 -2.85
N ARG A 19 0.62 -1.39 -3.81
CA ARG A 19 1.65 -1.41 -4.85
C ARG A 19 1.16 -0.71 -6.11
N ASP A 20 0.15 -1.30 -6.77
CA ASP A 20 -0.36 -0.83 -8.05
C ASP A 20 -1.23 0.41 -7.84
N GLY A 21 -0.92 1.50 -8.53
CA GLY A 21 -1.61 2.80 -8.35
C GLY A 21 -1.04 3.67 -7.23
N VAL A 22 -0.14 3.14 -6.38
CA VAL A 22 0.54 3.89 -5.31
C VAL A 22 2.04 3.99 -5.56
N ILE A 23 2.72 2.86 -5.76
CA ILE A 23 4.16 2.81 -6.02
C ILE A 23 4.43 2.79 -7.53
N ASN A 24 3.66 2.00 -8.27
CA ASN A 24 3.76 1.89 -9.72
C ASN A 24 2.42 2.18 -10.41
N ARG A 25 2.50 2.45 -11.71
CA ARG A 25 1.31 2.63 -12.55
C ARG A 25 0.43 1.40 -12.47
N ASP A 26 -0.87 1.60 -12.30
CA ASP A 26 -1.87 0.52 -12.40
C ASP A 26 -2.25 0.24 -13.86
N SER A 27 -2.85 -0.92 -14.12
CA SER A 27 -3.36 -1.31 -15.42
C SER A 27 -4.63 -2.13 -15.28
N PRO A 28 -5.69 -1.82 -16.05
CA PRO A 28 -6.90 -2.66 -16.10
C PRO A 28 -6.62 -4.06 -16.65
N ALA A 29 -5.50 -4.24 -17.39
CA ALA A 29 -5.04 -5.52 -17.92
C ALA A 29 -4.06 -6.25 -16.99
N PHE A 30 -3.90 -5.81 -15.74
CA PHE A 30 -2.90 -6.22 -14.76
C PHE A 30 -1.47 -5.85 -15.18
N ILE A 31 -0.56 -5.82 -14.24
CA ILE A 31 0.89 -5.76 -14.46
C ILE A 31 1.41 -7.20 -14.36
N LYS A 32 1.88 -7.76 -15.49
CA LYS A 32 2.15 -9.20 -15.63
C LYS A 32 3.64 -9.54 -15.71
N SER A 33 4.49 -8.53 -15.81
CA SER A 33 5.93 -8.72 -15.94
C SER A 33 6.72 -7.54 -15.40
N ALA A 34 8.01 -7.76 -15.13
CA ALA A 34 8.92 -6.68 -14.75
C ALA A 34 9.08 -5.61 -15.86
N ALA A 35 8.86 -5.97 -17.14
CA ALA A 35 8.88 -5.01 -18.23
C ALA A 35 7.70 -4.02 -18.15
N GLU A 36 6.53 -4.49 -17.74
CA GLU A 36 5.32 -3.69 -17.59
C GLU A 36 5.30 -2.86 -16.30
N TRP A 37 6.13 -3.23 -15.31
CA TRP A 37 6.19 -2.52 -14.04
C TRP A 37 6.98 -1.21 -14.19
N HIS A 38 6.34 -0.08 -13.93
CA HIS A 38 6.93 1.26 -13.99
C HIS A 38 6.53 2.06 -12.76
N ALA A 39 7.53 2.53 -12.00
CA ALA A 39 7.27 3.39 -10.85
C ALA A 39 6.49 4.65 -11.27
N LEU A 40 5.63 5.13 -10.37
CA LEU A 40 5.00 6.45 -10.49
C LEU A 40 6.04 7.54 -10.21
N PRO A 41 5.93 8.70 -10.86
CA PRO A 41 6.82 9.82 -10.58
C PRO A 41 6.83 10.18 -9.09
N GLY A 42 8.00 10.33 -8.49
CA GLY A 42 8.17 10.71 -7.09
C GLY A 42 7.86 9.61 -6.06
N ALA A 43 7.33 8.45 -6.46
CA ALA A 43 6.90 7.41 -5.51
C ALA A 43 8.09 6.76 -4.79
N LEU A 44 9.18 6.49 -5.50
CA LEU A 44 10.37 5.87 -4.90
C LEU A 44 11.09 6.86 -3.96
N GLU A 45 11.15 8.12 -4.34
CA GLU A 45 11.69 9.21 -3.51
C GLU A 45 10.83 9.41 -2.24
N ALA A 46 9.52 9.29 -2.35
CA ALA A 46 8.62 9.35 -1.20
C ALA A 46 8.88 8.19 -0.22
N ILE A 47 9.10 6.97 -0.72
CA ILE A 47 9.53 5.82 0.09
C ILE A 47 10.87 6.11 0.78
N ALA A 48 11.85 6.66 0.06
CA ALA A 48 13.14 7.01 0.64
C ALA A 48 12.99 8.05 1.77
N ARG A 49 12.13 9.05 1.61
CA ARG A 49 11.82 10.04 2.67
C ARG A 49 11.25 9.38 3.92
N LEU A 50 10.30 8.46 3.78
CA LEU A 50 9.75 7.70 4.91
C LEU A 50 10.83 6.91 5.63
N LYS A 51 11.69 6.22 4.89
CA LYS A 51 12.79 5.44 5.46
C LYS A 51 13.82 6.32 6.18
N HIS A 52 14.18 7.47 5.61
CA HIS A 52 15.08 8.44 6.26
C HIS A 52 14.46 9.09 7.51
N ALA A 53 13.13 9.19 7.56
CA ALA A 53 12.41 9.60 8.77
C ALA A 53 12.36 8.49 9.86
N GLY A 54 12.96 7.33 9.61
CA GLY A 54 13.02 6.22 10.56
C GLY A 54 11.77 5.34 10.59
N LEU A 55 10.84 5.54 9.62
CA LEU A 55 9.63 4.73 9.54
C LEU A 55 9.89 3.37 8.87
N ARG A 56 9.18 2.35 9.31
CA ARG A 56 9.05 1.10 8.59
C ARG A 56 8.13 1.29 7.40
N VAL A 57 8.53 0.79 6.23
CA VAL A 57 7.73 0.84 5.01
C VAL A 57 7.50 -0.58 4.50
N VAL A 58 6.23 -0.97 4.41
CA VAL A 58 5.79 -2.31 4.05
C VAL A 58 4.78 -2.22 2.90
N VAL A 59 4.84 -3.17 1.97
CA VAL A 59 3.86 -3.28 0.88
C VAL A 59 2.79 -4.31 1.25
N ALA A 60 1.51 -3.99 0.99
CA ALA A 60 0.36 -4.90 1.14
C ALA A 60 -0.52 -4.84 -0.11
N SER A 61 -0.40 -5.80 -1.02
CA SER A 61 -0.99 -5.75 -2.36
C SER A 61 -1.90 -6.93 -2.69
N ASN A 62 -3.00 -6.66 -3.41
CA ASN A 62 -3.87 -7.69 -4.00
C ASN A 62 -3.36 -8.07 -5.38
N GLN A 63 -2.84 -9.30 -5.54
CA GLN A 63 -2.24 -9.82 -6.78
C GLN A 63 -3.07 -10.94 -7.40
N SER A 64 -4.35 -10.64 -7.69
CA SER A 64 -5.29 -11.64 -8.22
C SER A 64 -4.95 -12.14 -9.64
N GLY A 65 -4.04 -11.50 -10.34
CA GLY A 65 -3.51 -12.01 -11.61
C GLY A 65 -2.88 -13.40 -11.48
N LEU A 66 -2.27 -13.71 -10.32
CA LEU A 66 -1.78 -15.05 -9.99
C LEU A 66 -2.92 -16.07 -9.95
N GLY A 67 -3.95 -15.79 -9.14
CA GLY A 67 -5.11 -16.68 -9.00
C GLY A 67 -5.94 -16.83 -10.29
N ARG A 68 -5.80 -15.89 -11.22
CA ARG A 68 -6.41 -15.93 -12.56
C ARG A 68 -5.52 -16.64 -13.60
N GLY A 69 -4.30 -17.05 -13.24
CA GLY A 69 -3.34 -17.65 -14.16
C GLY A 69 -2.85 -16.70 -15.27
N LEU A 70 -2.86 -15.38 -15.03
CA LEU A 70 -2.39 -14.39 -16.00
C LEU A 70 -0.87 -14.25 -16.00
N PHE A 71 -0.23 -14.65 -14.93
CA PHE A 71 1.22 -14.74 -14.76
C PHE A 71 1.55 -15.67 -13.58
N GLU A 72 2.78 -16.18 -13.57
CA GLU A 72 3.29 -17.09 -12.56
C GLU A 72 4.03 -16.35 -11.43
N TYR A 73 4.34 -17.06 -10.34
CA TYR A 73 5.08 -16.50 -9.20
C TYR A 73 6.42 -15.88 -9.59
N ASP A 74 7.14 -16.49 -10.52
CA ASP A 74 8.44 -15.98 -11.00
C ASP A 74 8.31 -14.59 -11.61
N ALA A 75 7.22 -14.32 -12.33
CA ALA A 75 6.95 -13.00 -12.89
C ALA A 75 6.65 -11.97 -11.78
N LEU A 76 5.90 -12.37 -10.72
CA LEU A 76 5.67 -11.51 -9.56
C LEU A 76 6.97 -11.21 -8.81
N LEU A 77 7.79 -12.23 -8.58
CA LEU A 77 9.10 -12.06 -7.94
C LEU A 77 10.00 -11.13 -8.74
N ALA A 78 10.04 -11.27 -10.07
CA ALA A 78 10.80 -10.38 -10.94
C ALA A 78 10.31 -8.92 -10.88
N MET A 79 9.01 -8.67 -10.71
CA MET A 79 8.45 -7.33 -10.48
C MET A 79 8.89 -6.78 -9.12
N HIS A 80 8.82 -7.60 -8.07
CA HIS A 80 9.27 -7.21 -6.72
C HIS A 80 10.78 -6.94 -6.68
N ASP A 81 11.59 -7.74 -7.36
CA ASP A 81 13.03 -7.54 -7.49
C ASP A 81 13.36 -6.22 -8.19
N LYS A 82 12.64 -5.90 -9.28
CA LYS A 82 12.81 -4.62 -9.97
C LYS A 82 12.47 -3.45 -9.06
N MET A 83 11.33 -3.52 -8.36
CA MET A 83 10.91 -2.51 -7.38
C MET A 83 11.97 -2.33 -6.28
N THR A 84 12.38 -3.42 -5.67
CA THR A 84 13.34 -3.42 -4.55
C THR A 84 14.71 -2.87 -4.98
N ARG A 85 15.19 -3.22 -6.18
CA ARG A 85 16.44 -2.66 -6.73
C ARG A 85 16.34 -1.16 -6.93
N GLN A 86 15.27 -0.67 -7.57
CA GLN A 86 15.11 0.77 -7.81
C GLN A 86 14.99 1.57 -6.50
N ILE A 87 14.35 1.01 -5.47
CA ILE A 87 14.35 1.60 -4.13
C ILE A 87 15.75 1.55 -3.51
N GLY A 88 16.47 0.44 -3.70
CA GLY A 88 17.85 0.26 -3.26
C GLY A 88 18.84 1.25 -3.88
N ASP A 89 18.62 1.67 -5.12
CA ASP A 89 19.41 2.70 -5.81
C ASP A 89 19.32 4.07 -5.10
N LEU A 90 18.27 4.29 -4.28
CA LEU A 90 18.10 5.45 -3.40
C LEU A 90 18.69 5.25 -2.00
N GLY A 91 19.41 4.15 -1.75
CA GLY A 91 20.09 3.87 -0.49
C GLY A 91 19.19 3.37 0.63
N VAL A 92 17.95 2.95 0.34
CA VAL A 92 16.97 2.46 1.33
C VAL A 92 16.38 1.11 0.93
N ALA A 93 15.71 0.44 1.86
CA ALA A 93 15.06 -0.84 1.60
C ALA A 93 13.65 -0.88 2.22
N LEU A 94 12.74 -1.61 1.58
CA LEU A 94 11.47 -2.00 2.16
C LEU A 94 11.67 -2.98 3.31
N ASP A 95 10.83 -2.91 4.33
CA ASP A 95 10.88 -3.82 5.48
C ASP A 95 10.12 -5.13 5.22
N GLY A 96 9.23 -5.15 4.23
CA GLY A 96 8.52 -6.34 3.81
C GLY A 96 7.58 -6.11 2.63
N ILE A 97 7.26 -7.19 1.94
CA ILE A 97 6.26 -7.21 0.86
C ILE A 97 5.29 -8.35 1.18
N PHE A 98 4.03 -8.01 1.39
CA PHE A 98 2.92 -8.92 1.63
C PHE A 98 1.96 -8.84 0.45
N PHE A 99 1.44 -9.96 0.02
CA PHE A 99 0.48 -9.98 -1.08
C PHE A 99 -0.54 -11.10 -0.94
N CYS A 100 -1.73 -10.85 -1.47
CA CYS A 100 -2.77 -11.86 -1.62
C CYS A 100 -2.79 -12.34 -3.08
N PRO A 101 -2.56 -13.63 -3.36
CA PRO A 101 -2.60 -14.18 -4.71
C PRO A 101 -4.02 -14.51 -5.19
N HIS A 102 -5.01 -14.48 -4.31
CA HIS A 102 -6.34 -15.02 -4.57
C HIS A 102 -7.21 -14.06 -5.39
N THR A 103 -8.14 -14.63 -6.14
CA THR A 103 -9.23 -13.88 -6.79
C THR A 103 -10.29 -13.47 -5.76
N ALA A 104 -11.23 -12.58 -6.14
CA ALA A 104 -12.29 -12.14 -5.24
C ALA A 104 -13.23 -13.30 -4.85
N GLU A 105 -13.46 -14.21 -5.79
CA GLU A 105 -14.35 -15.38 -5.64
C GLU A 105 -13.82 -16.40 -4.61
N ALA A 106 -12.53 -16.36 -4.31
CA ALA A 106 -11.92 -17.24 -3.32
C ALA A 106 -12.33 -16.92 -1.87
N ASN A 107 -12.90 -15.75 -1.61
CA ASN A 107 -13.36 -15.29 -0.29
C ASN A 107 -12.34 -15.53 0.83
N CYS A 108 -11.05 -15.31 0.55
CA CYS A 108 -9.97 -15.53 1.49
C CYS A 108 -9.88 -14.39 2.52
N ALA A 109 -9.28 -14.67 3.68
CA ALA A 109 -9.09 -13.68 4.74
C ALA A 109 -8.01 -12.63 4.42
N CYS A 110 -7.10 -12.90 3.46
CA CYS A 110 -5.97 -12.01 3.18
C CYS A 110 -6.27 -10.92 2.14
N ARG A 111 -7.26 -11.12 1.23
CA ARG A 111 -7.54 -10.15 0.17
C ARG A 111 -8.24 -8.92 0.73
N LYS A 112 -7.66 -7.72 0.57
CA LYS A 112 -8.33 -6.46 0.84
C LYS A 112 -9.68 -6.40 0.07
N PRO A 113 -10.83 -6.06 0.71
CA PRO A 113 -10.94 -5.34 1.99
C PRO A 113 -10.86 -6.19 3.27
N ALA A 114 -10.61 -7.50 3.20
CA ALA A 114 -10.33 -8.27 4.42
C ALA A 114 -9.00 -7.83 5.04
N THR A 115 -8.87 -8.02 6.36
CA THR A 115 -7.77 -7.46 7.16
C THR A 115 -6.51 -8.31 7.17
N GLY A 116 -6.54 -9.56 6.69
CA GLY A 116 -5.50 -10.54 6.94
C GLY A 116 -4.08 -10.11 6.57
N LEU A 117 -3.87 -9.34 5.47
CA LEU A 117 -2.54 -8.78 5.17
C LEU A 117 -2.09 -7.77 6.24
N LEU A 118 -3.00 -6.94 6.74
CA LEU A 118 -2.70 -5.93 7.76
C LEU A 118 -2.49 -6.59 9.12
N ASP A 119 -3.26 -7.63 9.44
CA ASP A 119 -3.10 -8.43 10.65
C ASP A 119 -1.74 -9.14 10.67
N ASP A 120 -1.32 -9.73 9.54
CA ASP A 120 -0.01 -10.36 9.38
C ASP A 120 1.13 -9.34 9.57
N ILE A 121 0.98 -8.14 9.01
CA ILE A 121 1.95 -7.04 9.15
C ILE A 121 2.04 -6.62 10.62
N MET A 122 0.91 -6.34 11.26
CA MET A 122 0.87 -5.94 12.67
C MET A 122 1.42 -7.04 13.57
N GLY A 123 1.05 -8.29 13.34
CA GLY A 123 1.52 -9.44 14.09
C GLY A 123 3.04 -9.64 13.99
N ARG A 124 3.62 -9.47 12.79
CA ARG A 124 5.05 -9.66 12.53
C ARG A 124 5.94 -8.72 13.36
N TRP A 125 5.51 -7.51 13.59
CA TRP A 125 6.28 -6.49 14.32
C TRP A 125 5.64 -6.08 15.65
N HIS A 126 4.61 -6.82 16.10
CA HIS A 126 3.87 -6.56 17.36
C HIS A 126 3.36 -5.12 17.45
N LEU A 127 2.76 -4.63 16.34
CA LEU A 127 2.27 -3.26 16.22
C LEU A 127 0.82 -3.14 16.67
N GLY A 128 0.51 -2.03 17.33
CA GLY A 128 -0.86 -1.60 17.52
C GLY A 128 -1.38 -0.82 16.30
N PRO A 129 -2.72 -0.77 16.07
CA PRO A 129 -3.30 -0.04 14.95
C PRO A 129 -2.89 1.44 14.89
N ALA A 130 -2.71 2.08 16.05
CA ALA A 130 -2.30 3.51 16.13
C ALA A 130 -0.85 3.76 15.67
N GLU A 131 -0.05 2.72 15.51
CA GLU A 131 1.33 2.80 15.02
C GLU A 131 1.42 2.67 13.49
N CYS A 132 0.29 2.39 12.82
CA CYS A 132 0.24 2.13 11.39
C CYS A 132 -0.61 3.16 10.66
N VAL A 133 -0.24 3.43 9.40
CA VAL A 133 -1.08 4.11 8.42
C VAL A 133 -1.06 3.33 7.10
N MET A 134 -2.23 3.15 6.48
CA MET A 134 -2.36 2.56 5.13
C MET A 134 -2.45 3.68 4.10
N ILE A 135 -1.67 3.59 3.02
CA ILE A 135 -1.81 4.46 1.85
C ILE A 135 -2.22 3.59 0.67
N GLY A 136 -3.36 3.89 0.07
CA GLY A 136 -3.94 3.10 -1.02
C GLY A 136 -4.68 3.97 -2.04
N ASP A 137 -4.93 3.41 -3.23
CA ASP A 137 -5.58 4.09 -4.34
C ASP A 137 -7.03 3.64 -4.56
N SER A 138 -7.51 2.68 -3.75
CA SER A 138 -8.81 2.04 -3.96
C SER A 138 -9.66 1.97 -2.69
N PRO A 139 -11.00 1.89 -2.82
CA PRO A 139 -11.89 1.66 -1.69
C PRO A 139 -11.49 0.46 -0.83
N THR A 140 -10.98 -0.61 -1.44
CA THR A 140 -10.61 -1.83 -0.70
C THR A 140 -9.45 -1.63 0.25
N ASP A 141 -8.55 -0.68 -0.01
CA ASP A 141 -7.45 -0.33 0.88
C ASP A 141 -7.96 0.40 2.12
N ILE A 142 -8.85 1.36 1.90
CA ILE A 142 -9.43 2.18 2.97
C ILE A 142 -10.35 1.32 3.85
N GLU A 143 -11.17 0.45 3.24
CA GLU A 143 -12.04 -0.47 3.96
C GLU A 143 -11.24 -1.46 4.81
N ALA A 144 -10.15 -2.02 4.26
CA ALA A 144 -9.26 -2.91 5.01
C ALA A 144 -8.61 -2.20 6.21
N ALA A 145 -8.08 -0.99 5.98
CA ALA A 145 -7.48 -0.17 7.04
C ALA A 145 -8.50 0.15 8.14
N HIS A 146 -9.70 0.58 7.75
CA HIS A 146 -10.77 0.89 8.69
C HIS A 146 -11.19 -0.34 9.51
N ALA A 147 -11.37 -1.49 8.87
CA ALA A 147 -11.70 -2.75 9.55
C ALA A 147 -10.60 -3.21 10.52
N ALA A 148 -9.32 -2.94 10.20
CA ALA A 148 -8.18 -3.22 11.08
C ALA A 148 -7.94 -2.13 12.14
N GLY A 149 -8.72 -1.05 12.15
CA GLY A 149 -8.55 0.09 13.07
C GLY A 149 -7.34 0.97 12.76
N ILE A 150 -6.75 0.84 11.57
CA ILE A 150 -5.59 1.59 11.08
C ILE A 150 -6.06 2.89 10.41
N ALA A 151 -5.32 3.98 10.58
CA ALA A 151 -5.55 5.20 9.80
C ALA A 151 -5.24 4.97 8.32
N SER A 152 -5.93 5.71 7.43
CA SER A 152 -5.71 5.60 5.99
C SER A 152 -5.58 6.95 5.30
N ILE A 153 -4.85 6.98 4.20
CA ILE A 153 -4.77 8.08 3.24
C ILE A 153 -5.05 7.49 1.86
N GLY A 154 -5.99 8.07 1.14
CA GLY A 154 -6.26 7.72 -0.25
C GLY A 154 -5.40 8.54 -1.21
N VAL A 155 -4.98 7.93 -2.32
CA VAL A 155 -4.29 8.62 -3.42
C VAL A 155 -5.08 8.52 -4.72
N ARG A 156 -4.95 9.55 -5.59
CA ARG A 156 -5.62 9.61 -6.90
C ARG A 156 -4.77 9.06 -8.05
N SER A 157 -3.56 8.60 -7.75
CA SER A 157 -2.59 8.17 -8.78
C SER A 157 -2.91 6.82 -9.43
N GLY A 158 -3.89 6.09 -8.94
CA GLY A 158 -4.31 4.79 -9.47
C GLY A 158 -5.79 4.70 -9.77
N LYS A 159 -6.49 3.79 -9.11
CA LYS A 159 -7.95 3.63 -9.21
C LYS A 159 -8.66 4.83 -8.62
N PHE A 160 -9.87 5.06 -9.12
CA PHE A 160 -10.67 6.17 -8.62
C PHE A 160 -11.25 5.87 -7.23
N ILE A 161 -11.00 6.77 -6.28
CA ILE A 161 -11.72 6.83 -5.01
C ILE A 161 -12.72 7.96 -5.13
N ASP A 162 -14.02 7.64 -5.10
CA ASP A 162 -15.07 8.65 -5.12
C ASP A 162 -15.01 9.49 -3.83
N THR A 163 -14.55 10.72 -3.97
CA THR A 163 -14.40 11.65 -2.83
C THR A 163 -15.74 12.21 -2.31
N GLU A 164 -16.83 12.04 -3.06
CA GLU A 164 -18.18 12.41 -2.63
C GLU A 164 -18.86 11.29 -1.82
N ASP A 165 -18.29 10.08 -1.80
CA ASP A 165 -18.78 8.98 -0.99
C ASP A 165 -18.60 9.30 0.50
N LYS A 166 -19.71 9.38 1.20
CA LYS A 166 -19.76 9.71 2.63
C LYS A 166 -18.96 8.76 3.53
N ARG A 167 -18.64 7.55 3.03
CA ARG A 167 -17.78 6.60 3.75
C ARG A 167 -16.36 7.12 3.96
N TRP A 168 -15.91 8.05 3.12
CA TRP A 168 -14.54 8.58 3.12
C TRP A 168 -14.42 10.01 3.64
N THR A 169 -15.46 10.57 4.26
CA THR A 169 -15.49 11.97 4.72
C THR A 169 -14.30 12.32 5.62
N ASP A 170 -13.87 11.37 6.45
CA ASP A 170 -12.75 11.55 7.40
C ASP A 170 -11.41 11.01 6.86
N VAL A 171 -11.37 10.54 5.62
CA VAL A 171 -10.16 10.01 4.99
C VAL A 171 -9.51 11.08 4.13
N PRO A 172 -8.28 11.51 4.42
CA PRO A 172 -7.54 12.41 3.55
C PRO A 172 -7.32 11.77 2.18
N ILE A 173 -7.75 12.43 1.10
CA ILE A 173 -7.50 12.02 -0.27
C ILE A 173 -6.57 13.04 -0.91
N VAL A 174 -5.42 12.58 -1.41
CA VAL A 174 -4.37 13.42 -2.00
C VAL A 174 -4.00 12.93 -3.40
N ASP A 175 -3.13 13.65 -4.10
CA ASP A 175 -2.86 13.36 -5.52
C ASP A 175 -2.03 12.08 -5.70
N ASP A 176 -0.99 11.89 -4.89
CA ASP A 176 -0.04 10.78 -5.01
C ASP A 176 0.64 10.42 -3.68
N LEU A 177 1.56 9.46 -3.73
CA LEU A 177 2.32 9.03 -2.56
C LEU A 177 3.18 10.16 -1.98
N SER A 178 3.76 11.03 -2.81
CA SER A 178 4.57 12.16 -2.32
C SER A 178 3.73 13.11 -1.48
N ALA A 179 2.54 13.47 -1.98
CA ALA A 179 1.59 14.31 -1.24
C ALA A 179 1.06 13.62 0.03
N ALA A 180 0.94 12.28 0.02
CA ALA A 180 0.58 11.53 1.22
C ALA A 180 1.67 11.59 2.28
N VAL A 181 2.95 11.47 1.88
CA VAL A 181 4.11 11.56 2.78
C VAL A 181 4.26 12.97 3.38
N ASP A 182 3.90 14.02 2.65
CA ASP A 182 3.91 15.40 3.16
C ASP A 182 2.90 15.63 4.31
N ARG A 183 1.96 14.71 4.51
CA ARG A 183 0.97 14.76 5.60
C ARG A 183 1.39 13.98 6.84
N LEU A 184 2.41 13.15 6.74
CA LEU A 184 2.89 12.32 7.85
C LEU A 184 3.96 13.04 8.67
#